data_84eb6c10c0d58f0314d99c723ac55644
#
_entry.id   84eb6c10c0d58f0314d99c723ac55644
#
_cell.length_a   1.000
_cell.length_b   1.000
_cell.length_c   1.000
_cell.angle_alpha   90.00
_cell.angle_beta   90.00
_cell.angle_gamma   90.00
#
_symmetry.space_group_name_H-M   'P 1'
#
loop_
_entity.id
_entity.type
_entity.pdbx_description
1 polymer ?
#
loop_
_entity_poly.entity_id
_entity_poly.type
_entity_poly.pdbx_seq_one_letter_code
_entity_poly.pdbx_strand_id
1 'polypeptide(L)'
;MTALPDASGDVPRHPAHLRPAGEAADRDGRADEAAALDAYSQVVTRVAEALLPSVASLRVGKDGWAKGSGSAVAISEDGFLVTSAHVVAGAAGGTAALGDGRELPYEVTGIDRLSDLAVVRASGGVLPPARLGDADGLRVGQLVVAVGNPLGFAGSVSAGVVSALGRSFAAQSGRHARLVENVIQTDAALHPGNSGGALADNTAAVIGINTAVVGPGIGQGLGLAVPVNAITLGIIGSLMAGQRVRRAWLGIGGGSRPLPPRAAKATGLAAGLEVTSVVAGSPAARAGIRPEDLILTIDDVPIAAIGELQRLLSADRIGQPVRISLVRAGQQLEKEVVPSELDDR
;
A
#
# COMPACT_ATOMS: atom_id res chain seq x y z
N MET A 1 12.65 62.88 -46.19
CA MET A 1 11.25 62.88 -45.75
C MET A 1 10.47 61.96 -46.68
N THR A 2 10.34 60.68 -46.24
CA THR A 2 9.55 59.73 -47.00
C THR A 2 8.61 59.06 -45.97
N ALA A 3 7.34 59.27 -46.15
CA ALA A 3 6.29 58.79 -45.24
C ALA A 3 6.09 57.29 -45.37
N LEU A 4 5.94 56.63 -44.22
CA LEU A 4 5.55 55.22 -44.10
C LEU A 4 4.03 55.10 -44.32
N PRO A 5 3.56 54.04 -44.98
CA PRO A 5 2.12 53.83 -45.16
C PRO A 5 1.49 53.24 -43.90
N ASP A 6 0.29 53.72 -43.62
CA ASP A 6 -0.65 53.29 -42.59
C ASP A 6 -1.12 51.84 -42.87
N ALA A 7 -0.84 50.93 -41.94
CA ALA A 7 -1.29 49.55 -41.99
C ALA A 7 -2.46 49.35 -41.02
N SER A 8 -3.66 49.81 -41.43
CA SER A 8 -4.92 49.39 -40.81
C SER A 8 -5.27 47.97 -41.25
N GLY A 9 -4.66 46.97 -40.60
CA GLY A 9 -4.99 45.57 -40.80
C GLY A 9 -6.31 45.20 -40.13
N ASP A 10 -7.23 44.77 -40.96
CA ASP A 10 -8.55 44.23 -40.58
C ASP A 10 -8.38 42.99 -39.72
N VAL A 11 -8.74 43.07 -38.43
CA VAL A 11 -8.72 41.93 -37.51
C VAL A 11 -9.90 41.02 -37.87
N PRO A 12 -9.68 39.73 -38.21
CA PRO A 12 -10.78 38.85 -38.57
C PRO A 12 -11.72 38.67 -37.38
N ARG A 13 -12.99 39.02 -37.57
CA ARG A 13 -14.08 38.80 -36.63
C ARG A 13 -14.24 37.29 -36.40
N HIS A 14 -14.20 36.85 -35.15
CA HIS A 14 -14.47 35.46 -34.74
C HIS A 14 -15.81 34.98 -35.33
N PRO A 15 -15.86 33.76 -35.89
CA PRO A 15 -17.10 33.25 -36.48
C PRO A 15 -18.18 33.06 -35.40
N ALA A 16 -19.38 33.56 -35.67
CA ALA A 16 -20.51 33.64 -34.75
C ALA A 16 -21.09 32.31 -34.23
N HIS A 17 -20.53 31.16 -34.65
CA HIS A 17 -20.95 29.83 -34.24
C HIS A 17 -20.11 29.21 -33.10
N LEU A 18 -19.12 29.93 -32.55
CA LEU A 18 -18.39 29.57 -31.35
C LEU A 18 -18.95 30.26 -30.09
N ARG A 19 -20.25 30.42 -29.99
CA ARG A 19 -20.89 30.82 -28.73
C ARG A 19 -20.95 29.57 -27.84
N PRO A 20 -20.48 29.64 -26.56
CA PRO A 20 -20.72 28.57 -25.63
C PRO A 20 -22.22 28.35 -25.48
N ALA A 21 -22.65 27.10 -25.51
CA ALA A 21 -24.05 26.71 -25.36
C ALA A 21 -24.60 27.18 -23.99
N GLY A 22 -25.65 28.00 -24.04
CA GLY A 22 -26.69 28.10 -23.04
C GLY A 22 -26.34 28.72 -21.69
N GLU A 23 -26.50 30.04 -21.57
CA GLU A 23 -26.55 30.75 -20.28
C GLU A 23 -27.85 30.52 -19.45
N ALA A 24 -28.79 29.69 -19.90
CA ALA A 24 -30.12 29.59 -19.31
C ALA A 24 -30.45 28.25 -18.59
N ALA A 25 -29.57 27.23 -18.64
CA ALA A 25 -29.92 25.93 -18.10
C ALA A 25 -29.10 25.51 -16.85
N ASP A 26 -28.28 26.38 -16.23
CA ASP A 26 -27.25 25.89 -15.32
C ASP A 26 -27.10 26.62 -13.97
N ARG A 27 -28.14 27.23 -13.43
CA ARG A 27 -28.07 27.76 -12.05
C ARG A 27 -28.14 26.63 -11.02
N ASP A 28 -28.95 25.61 -11.26
CA ASP A 28 -29.05 24.45 -10.35
C ASP A 28 -27.80 23.57 -10.46
N GLY A 29 -27.30 23.29 -11.68
CA GLY A 29 -26.08 22.51 -11.89
C GLY A 29 -24.83 23.16 -11.30
N ARG A 30 -24.69 24.49 -11.35
CA ARG A 30 -23.58 25.22 -10.73
C ARG A 30 -23.67 25.25 -9.21
N ALA A 31 -24.87 25.28 -8.64
CA ALA A 31 -25.05 25.21 -7.20
C ALA A 31 -24.72 23.80 -6.68
N ASP A 32 -25.12 22.76 -7.39
CA ASP A 32 -24.78 21.36 -7.07
C ASP A 32 -23.28 21.09 -7.24
N GLU A 33 -22.63 21.62 -8.29
CA GLU A 33 -21.20 21.53 -8.49
C GLU A 33 -20.42 22.24 -7.38
N ALA A 34 -20.83 23.46 -7.02
CA ALA A 34 -20.21 24.21 -5.93
C ALA A 34 -20.39 23.49 -4.58
N ALA A 35 -21.56 22.90 -4.32
CA ALA A 35 -21.82 22.12 -3.11
C ALA A 35 -20.97 20.83 -3.07
N ALA A 36 -20.79 20.16 -4.21
CA ALA A 36 -19.96 18.96 -4.29
C ALA A 36 -18.47 19.27 -4.10
N LEU A 37 -17.97 20.37 -4.68
CA LEU A 37 -16.60 20.84 -4.49
C LEU A 37 -16.35 21.28 -3.05
N ASP A 38 -17.32 21.93 -2.40
CA ASP A 38 -17.24 22.32 -0.99
C ASP A 38 -17.21 21.08 -0.09
N ALA A 39 -18.06 20.08 -0.34
CA ALA A 39 -18.06 18.82 0.39
C ALA A 39 -16.73 18.06 0.26
N TYR A 40 -16.14 18.01 -0.94
CA TYR A 40 -14.82 17.42 -1.16
C TYR A 40 -13.73 18.14 -0.34
N SER A 41 -13.69 19.47 -0.44
CA SER A 41 -12.72 20.30 0.27
C SER A 41 -12.85 20.13 1.79
N GLN A 42 -14.08 20.11 2.31
CA GLN A 42 -14.37 19.90 3.73
C GLN A 42 -13.86 18.54 4.22
N VAL A 43 -14.04 17.46 3.42
CA VAL A 43 -13.53 16.13 3.79
C VAL A 43 -12.01 16.14 3.83
N VAL A 44 -11.35 16.63 2.78
CA VAL A 44 -9.88 16.64 2.70
C VAL A 44 -9.26 17.49 3.81
N THR A 45 -9.81 18.68 4.08
CA THR A 45 -9.33 19.58 5.15
C THR A 45 -9.50 18.93 6.53
N ARG A 46 -10.69 18.36 6.83
CA ARG A 46 -10.92 17.67 8.09
C ARG A 46 -9.97 16.49 8.31
N VAL A 47 -9.72 15.67 7.27
CA VAL A 47 -8.78 14.55 7.36
C VAL A 47 -7.37 15.04 7.58
N ALA A 48 -6.95 16.11 6.88
CA ALA A 48 -5.64 16.71 7.05
C ALA A 48 -5.44 17.25 8.48
N GLU A 49 -6.38 18.04 9.00
CA GLU A 49 -6.33 18.60 10.35
C GLU A 49 -6.27 17.50 11.43
N ALA A 50 -7.01 16.41 11.25
CA ALA A 50 -7.02 15.30 12.18
C ALA A 50 -5.72 14.49 12.19
N LEU A 51 -5.03 14.34 11.03
CA LEU A 51 -3.90 13.44 10.89
C LEU A 51 -2.54 14.12 10.91
N LEU A 52 -2.42 15.37 10.47
CA LEU A 52 -1.14 16.08 10.46
C LEU A 52 -0.41 16.06 11.82
N PRO A 53 -1.08 16.19 12.98
CA PRO A 53 -0.42 16.09 14.27
C PRO A 53 0.18 14.71 14.56
N SER A 54 -0.36 13.65 13.95
CA SER A 54 0.07 12.26 14.13
C SER A 54 1.10 11.81 13.10
N VAL A 55 1.47 12.64 12.12
CA VAL A 55 2.41 12.29 11.06
C VAL A 55 3.73 13.03 11.22
N ALA A 56 4.77 12.27 11.55
CA ALA A 56 6.13 12.77 11.72
C ALA A 56 6.96 12.65 10.44
N SER A 57 7.93 13.53 10.25
CA SER A 57 9.05 13.35 9.32
C SER A 57 10.15 12.54 9.99
N LEU A 58 10.58 11.46 9.37
CA LEU A 58 11.73 10.69 9.82
C LEU A 58 12.99 11.12 9.08
N ARG A 59 14.01 11.54 9.82
CA ARG A 59 15.38 11.69 9.34
C ARG A 59 16.20 10.50 9.85
N VAL A 60 16.69 9.71 8.91
CA VAL A 60 17.40 8.45 9.18
C VAL A 60 18.90 8.72 9.21
N GLY A 61 19.58 8.38 10.28
CA GLY A 61 21.03 8.55 10.44
C GLY A 61 21.43 9.01 11.82
N LYS A 62 22.71 8.87 12.13
CA LYS A 62 23.36 9.39 13.34
C LYS A 62 24.34 10.50 12.94
N ASP A 63 24.57 11.46 13.86
CA ASP A 63 25.63 12.48 13.75
C ASP A 63 25.49 13.49 12.59
N GLY A 64 24.25 13.92 12.29
CA GLY A 64 24.00 15.01 11.33
C GLY A 64 24.06 14.62 9.85
N TRP A 65 24.37 13.38 9.50
CA TRP A 65 24.35 12.88 8.13
C TRP A 65 23.08 12.08 7.88
N ALA A 66 22.07 12.71 7.30
CA ALA A 66 20.85 12.01 6.88
C ALA A 66 21.16 11.05 5.72
N LYS A 67 20.99 9.75 5.96
CA LYS A 67 21.10 8.70 4.92
C LYS A 67 19.82 8.51 4.14
N GLY A 68 18.72 9.11 4.59
CA GLY A 68 17.40 9.00 4.00
C GLY A 68 16.36 9.78 4.80
N SER A 69 15.20 9.99 4.22
CA SER A 69 14.06 10.62 4.88
C SER A 69 12.76 9.94 4.42
N GLY A 70 11.76 10.03 5.28
CA GLY A 70 10.41 9.54 5.00
C GLY A 70 9.43 10.08 6.03
N SER A 71 8.26 9.51 6.07
CA SER A 71 7.22 9.83 7.04
C SER A 71 6.97 8.65 7.98
N ALA A 72 6.30 8.92 9.10
CA ALA A 72 5.80 7.89 10.01
C ALA A 72 4.48 8.34 10.63
N VAL A 73 3.65 7.39 11.00
CA VAL A 73 2.36 7.59 11.65
C VAL A 73 2.46 7.19 13.11
N ALA A 74 2.20 8.10 14.03
CA ALA A 74 2.10 7.80 15.46
C ALA A 74 0.88 6.91 15.72
N ILE A 75 1.08 5.80 16.41
CA ILE A 75 0.04 4.80 16.71
C ILE A 75 -0.22 4.62 18.20
N SER A 76 0.62 5.25 19.04
CA SER A 76 0.44 5.23 20.50
C SER A 76 0.99 6.51 21.13
N GLU A 77 0.45 6.85 22.30
CA GLU A 77 0.89 8.02 23.08
C GLU A 77 2.31 7.86 23.64
N ASP A 78 2.77 6.62 23.88
CA ASP A 78 4.08 6.29 24.46
C ASP A 78 5.19 6.20 23.41
N GLY A 79 4.95 6.72 22.21
CA GLY A 79 5.99 7.01 21.23
C GLY A 79 6.16 6.01 20.10
N PHE A 80 5.30 5.01 19.93
CA PHE A 80 5.39 4.12 18.79
C PHE A 80 4.85 4.77 17.51
N LEU A 81 5.65 4.67 16.44
CA LEU A 81 5.27 5.11 15.10
C LEU A 81 5.49 3.96 14.11
N VAL A 82 4.56 3.85 13.15
CA VAL A 82 4.69 2.94 11.99
C VAL A 82 5.23 3.71 10.80
N THR A 83 6.13 3.10 10.06
CA THR A 83 6.70 3.63 8.82
C THR A 83 6.95 2.50 7.82
N SER A 84 7.39 2.83 6.62
CA SER A 84 7.84 1.83 5.65
C SER A 84 9.22 1.28 6.00
N ALA A 85 9.41 -0.04 5.86
CA ALA A 85 10.68 -0.70 6.18
C ALA A 85 11.87 -0.13 5.38
N HIS A 86 11.65 0.21 4.11
CA HIS A 86 12.70 0.79 3.27
C HIS A 86 13.17 2.17 3.74
N VAL A 87 12.33 2.93 4.46
CA VAL A 87 12.70 4.25 5.01
C VAL A 87 13.79 4.11 6.07
N VAL A 88 13.68 3.12 6.96
CA VAL A 88 14.61 2.91 8.08
C VAL A 88 15.63 1.79 7.83
N ALA A 89 15.68 1.26 6.61
CA ALA A 89 16.57 0.15 6.27
C ALA A 89 18.05 0.46 6.55
N GLY A 90 18.70 -0.39 7.35
CA GLY A 90 20.12 -0.26 7.67
C GLY A 90 20.44 0.83 8.70
N ALA A 91 19.44 1.39 9.39
CA ALA A 91 19.63 2.34 10.48
C ALA A 91 19.12 1.74 11.80
N ALA A 92 19.77 2.10 12.89
CA ALA A 92 19.31 1.75 14.25
C ALA A 92 18.37 2.81 14.83
N GLY A 93 18.32 4.02 14.25
CA GLY A 93 17.50 5.13 14.73
C GLY A 93 17.72 6.41 13.95
N GLY A 94 17.21 7.51 14.48
CA GLY A 94 17.27 8.83 13.87
C GLY A 94 16.49 9.87 14.67
N THR A 95 15.93 10.86 13.95
CA THR A 95 15.11 11.95 14.52
C THR A 95 13.73 11.97 13.86
N ALA A 96 12.68 12.01 14.66
CA ALA A 96 11.31 12.25 14.25
C ALA A 96 10.95 13.71 14.49
N ALA A 97 10.66 14.46 13.41
CA ALA A 97 10.22 15.85 13.48
C ALA A 97 8.70 15.91 13.34
N LEU A 98 8.03 16.54 14.28
CA LEU A 98 6.58 16.70 14.33
C LEU A 98 6.16 18.05 13.73
N GLY A 99 4.90 18.16 13.32
CA GLY A 99 4.34 19.39 12.75
C GLY A 99 4.31 20.58 13.70
N ASP A 100 4.40 20.35 15.01
CA ASP A 100 4.49 21.38 16.05
C ASP A 100 5.92 21.90 16.32
N GLY A 101 6.91 21.42 15.53
CA GLY A 101 8.31 21.81 15.63
C GLY A 101 9.14 20.98 16.62
N ARG A 102 8.53 20.05 17.36
CA ARG A 102 9.31 19.13 18.22
C ARG A 102 10.12 18.16 17.38
N GLU A 103 11.35 17.91 17.82
CA GLU A 103 12.24 16.90 17.27
C GLU A 103 12.56 15.88 18.36
N LEU A 104 12.21 14.63 18.14
CA LEU A 104 12.37 13.54 19.09
C LEU A 104 13.35 12.50 18.53
N PRO A 105 14.34 12.05 19.31
CA PRO A 105 15.14 10.90 18.91
C PRO A 105 14.27 9.65 18.88
N TYR A 106 14.51 8.76 17.90
CA TYR A 106 13.85 7.48 17.85
C TYR A 106 14.83 6.32 17.65
N GLU A 107 14.40 5.14 18.08
CA GLU A 107 15.08 3.86 17.83
C GLU A 107 14.18 2.97 16.98
N VAL A 108 14.78 2.13 16.13
CA VAL A 108 14.05 1.14 15.35
C VAL A 108 13.76 -0.06 16.24
N THR A 109 12.48 -0.32 16.52
CA THR A 109 12.03 -1.44 17.35
C THR A 109 11.98 -2.74 16.57
N GLY A 110 11.52 -2.68 15.30
CA GLY A 110 11.45 -3.84 14.44
C GLY A 110 11.22 -3.47 12.98
N ILE A 111 11.66 -4.36 12.09
CA ILE A 111 11.53 -4.22 10.63
C ILE A 111 11.02 -5.52 10.04
N ASP A 112 10.00 -5.44 9.22
CA ASP A 112 9.54 -6.52 8.36
C ASP A 112 9.64 -6.10 6.90
N ARG A 113 10.64 -6.61 6.21
CA ARG A 113 10.91 -6.25 4.82
C ARG A 113 9.89 -6.80 3.83
N LEU A 114 9.25 -7.92 4.16
CA LEU A 114 8.29 -8.56 3.25
C LEU A 114 6.98 -7.80 3.17
N SER A 115 6.50 -7.21 4.26
CA SER A 115 5.33 -6.33 4.24
C SER A 115 5.66 -4.87 3.99
N ASP A 116 6.95 -4.49 3.94
CA ASP A 116 7.42 -3.11 3.94
C ASP A 116 6.97 -2.28 5.15
N LEU A 117 6.84 -2.91 6.30
CA LEU A 117 6.50 -2.23 7.54
C LEU A 117 7.68 -2.19 8.49
N ALA A 118 7.79 -1.10 9.22
CA ALA A 118 8.70 -0.97 10.36
C ALA A 118 8.00 -0.22 11.49
N VAL A 119 8.43 -0.51 12.71
CA VAL A 119 8.04 0.23 13.90
C VAL A 119 9.27 0.89 14.50
N VAL A 120 9.12 2.16 14.83
CA VAL A 120 10.11 2.94 15.55
C VAL A 120 9.50 3.46 16.84
N ARG A 121 10.33 3.70 17.86
CA ARG A 121 9.90 4.28 19.13
C ARG A 121 10.61 5.60 19.36
N ALA A 122 9.86 6.69 19.35
CA ALA A 122 10.35 8.02 19.71
C ALA A 122 10.39 8.17 21.24
N SER A 123 11.35 8.94 21.73
CA SER A 123 11.54 9.22 23.16
C SER A 123 11.42 10.72 23.42
N GLY A 124 10.94 11.09 24.63
CA GLY A 124 10.95 12.48 25.07
C GLY A 124 9.68 13.28 24.85
N GLY A 125 8.54 12.62 24.53
CA GLY A 125 7.28 13.34 24.41
C GLY A 125 6.08 12.42 24.21
N VAL A 126 4.88 12.94 24.47
CA VAL A 126 3.62 12.28 24.14
C VAL A 126 3.26 12.60 22.69
N LEU A 127 2.89 11.58 21.92
CA LEU A 127 2.47 11.70 20.54
C LEU A 127 0.94 11.59 20.46
N PRO A 128 0.27 12.41 19.63
CA PRO A 128 -1.15 12.19 19.33
C PRO A 128 -1.28 10.97 18.39
N PRO A 129 -1.89 9.86 18.84
CA PRO A 129 -1.98 8.67 17.99
C PRO A 129 -3.06 8.86 16.92
N ALA A 130 -2.77 8.42 15.69
CA ALA A 130 -3.76 8.31 14.64
C ALA A 130 -4.71 7.13 14.92
N ARG A 131 -5.97 7.29 14.55
CA ARG A 131 -6.93 6.19 14.58
C ARG A 131 -6.66 5.25 13.41
N LEU A 132 -6.36 3.98 13.70
CA LEU A 132 -6.22 2.95 12.68
C LEU A 132 -7.61 2.44 12.25
N GLY A 133 -7.81 2.28 10.94
CA GLY A 133 -9.02 1.77 10.33
C GLY A 133 -8.89 0.31 9.91
N ASP A 134 -9.75 -0.12 8.99
CA ASP A 134 -9.73 -1.44 8.40
C ASP A 134 -9.85 -1.35 6.87
N ALA A 135 -8.82 -1.83 6.18
CA ALA A 135 -8.76 -1.81 4.73
C ALA A 135 -9.56 -2.94 4.05
N ASP A 136 -9.98 -3.97 4.78
CA ASP A 136 -10.68 -5.12 4.19
C ASP A 136 -12.09 -4.74 3.69
N GLY A 137 -12.66 -3.63 4.21
CA GLY A 137 -13.94 -3.06 3.75
C GLY A 137 -13.85 -2.06 2.60
N LEU A 138 -12.66 -1.77 2.06
CA LEU A 138 -12.48 -0.76 1.01
C LEU A 138 -13.12 -1.18 -0.32
N ARG A 139 -13.51 -0.17 -1.09
CA ARG A 139 -14.05 -0.34 -2.45
C ARG A 139 -13.32 0.56 -3.44
N VAL A 140 -13.10 0.04 -4.65
CA VAL A 140 -12.57 0.85 -5.77
C VAL A 140 -13.48 2.06 -6.01
N GLY A 141 -12.88 3.22 -6.20
CA GLY A 141 -13.57 4.52 -6.32
C GLY A 141 -13.82 5.25 -5.00
N GLN A 142 -13.53 4.64 -3.83
CA GLN A 142 -13.66 5.30 -2.53
C GLN A 142 -12.60 6.39 -2.37
N LEU A 143 -13.03 7.59 -1.90
CA LEU A 143 -12.13 8.71 -1.61
C LEU A 143 -11.11 8.32 -0.53
N VAL A 144 -9.86 8.68 -0.79
CA VAL A 144 -8.76 8.52 0.16
C VAL A 144 -7.89 9.77 0.18
N VAL A 145 -7.26 10.02 1.32
CA VAL A 145 -6.36 11.15 1.54
C VAL A 145 -5.01 10.61 2.00
N ALA A 146 -3.97 10.92 1.24
CA ALA A 146 -2.60 10.60 1.62
C ALA A 146 -1.98 11.78 2.37
N VAL A 147 -1.40 11.48 3.53
CA VAL A 147 -0.74 12.46 4.41
C VAL A 147 0.69 11.99 4.67
N GLY A 148 1.64 12.86 4.41
CA GLY A 148 3.05 12.67 4.72
C GLY A 148 3.67 13.93 5.31
N ASN A 149 4.93 13.82 5.74
CA ASN A 149 5.71 14.97 6.23
C ASN A 149 7.16 14.87 5.72
N PRO A 150 7.38 15.06 4.41
CA PRO A 150 8.67 14.76 3.78
C PRO A 150 9.84 15.64 4.28
N LEU A 151 9.56 16.85 4.75
CA LEU A 151 10.58 17.84 5.14
C LEU A 151 10.48 18.31 6.59
N GLY A 152 9.47 17.85 7.34
CA GLY A 152 9.30 18.22 8.74
C GLY A 152 8.68 19.62 8.98
N PHE A 153 8.29 20.35 7.92
CA PHE A 153 7.87 21.74 8.09
C PHE A 153 6.35 21.96 8.10
N ALA A 154 5.59 21.27 7.27
CA ALA A 154 4.16 21.58 7.13
C ALA A 154 3.25 20.41 6.73
N GLY A 155 3.82 19.22 6.60
CA GLY A 155 3.08 18.09 6.06
C GLY A 155 2.79 18.23 4.55
N SER A 156 2.44 17.13 3.93
CA SER A 156 2.01 17.04 2.53
C SER A 156 0.70 16.27 2.49
N VAL A 157 -0.31 16.87 1.87
CA VAL A 157 -1.65 16.27 1.74
C VAL A 157 -1.98 16.16 0.27
N SER A 158 -2.40 14.99 -0.15
CA SER A 158 -2.98 14.77 -1.47
C SER A 158 -4.20 13.88 -1.35
N ALA A 159 -5.18 14.05 -2.22
CA ALA A 159 -6.38 13.26 -2.23
C ALA A 159 -6.58 12.59 -3.58
N GLY A 160 -7.24 11.46 -3.57
CA GLY A 160 -7.54 10.64 -4.73
C GLY A 160 -8.56 9.56 -4.36
N VAL A 161 -8.57 8.48 -5.13
CA VAL A 161 -9.47 7.35 -4.90
C VAL A 161 -8.69 6.04 -4.76
N VAL A 162 -9.31 5.02 -4.21
CA VAL A 162 -8.86 3.65 -4.33
C VAL A 162 -8.98 3.23 -5.79
N SER A 163 -7.87 3.10 -6.50
CA SER A 163 -7.83 2.73 -7.92
C SER A 163 -7.89 1.22 -8.13
N ALA A 164 -7.30 0.43 -7.21
CA ALA A 164 -7.36 -1.03 -7.20
C ALA A 164 -7.00 -1.58 -5.81
N LEU A 165 -7.39 -2.84 -5.58
CA LEU A 165 -7.12 -3.59 -4.36
C LEU A 165 -6.50 -4.95 -4.69
N GLY A 166 -5.81 -5.56 -3.73
CA GLY A 166 -5.29 -6.93 -3.84
C GLY A 166 -4.17 -7.10 -4.88
N ARG A 167 -3.50 -6.03 -5.27
CA ARG A 167 -2.37 -6.09 -6.21
C ARG A 167 -1.07 -6.38 -5.48
N SER A 168 -0.15 -6.99 -6.22
CA SER A 168 1.23 -7.18 -5.76
C SER A 168 2.17 -6.44 -6.69
N PHE A 169 3.23 -5.86 -6.15
CA PHE A 169 4.24 -5.20 -6.96
C PHE A 169 5.65 -5.55 -6.49
N ALA A 170 6.57 -5.61 -7.44
CA ALA A 170 7.98 -5.80 -7.14
C ALA A 170 8.60 -4.46 -6.73
N ALA A 171 8.94 -4.32 -5.45
CA ALA A 171 9.75 -3.21 -4.98
C ALA A 171 11.23 -3.58 -5.11
N GLN A 172 12.02 -2.72 -5.77
CA GLN A 172 13.47 -2.88 -5.81
C GLN A 172 14.10 -2.13 -4.64
N SER A 173 14.88 -2.85 -3.83
CA SER A 173 15.75 -2.26 -2.82
C SER A 173 17.18 -2.75 -3.07
N GLY A 174 17.98 -1.94 -3.76
CA GLY A 174 19.34 -2.32 -4.15
C GLY A 174 19.37 -3.54 -5.09
N ARG A 175 20.04 -4.61 -4.70
CA ARG A 175 20.18 -5.85 -5.49
C ARG A 175 19.05 -6.85 -5.29
N HIS A 176 18.12 -6.57 -4.37
CA HIS A 176 17.03 -7.48 -4.02
C HIS A 176 15.70 -6.91 -4.55
N ALA A 177 15.06 -7.67 -5.46
CA ALA A 177 13.67 -7.46 -5.81
C ALA A 177 12.80 -8.12 -4.73
N ARG A 178 11.83 -7.40 -4.20
CA ARG A 178 10.87 -7.93 -3.25
C ARG A 178 9.46 -7.74 -3.80
N LEU A 179 8.59 -8.70 -3.56
CA LEU A 179 7.19 -8.59 -3.87
C LEU A 179 6.44 -8.11 -2.63
N VAL A 180 5.90 -6.90 -2.66
CA VAL A 180 4.94 -6.40 -1.66
C VAL A 180 3.55 -6.74 -2.16
N GLU A 181 2.81 -7.48 -1.36
CA GLU A 181 1.54 -8.07 -1.78
C GLU A 181 0.35 -7.38 -1.11
N ASN A 182 -0.82 -7.57 -1.73
CA ASN A 182 -2.11 -7.08 -1.23
C ASN A 182 -2.12 -5.57 -0.94
N VAL A 183 -1.53 -4.77 -1.82
CA VAL A 183 -1.47 -3.31 -1.63
C VAL A 183 -2.74 -2.62 -2.10
N ILE A 184 -3.03 -1.47 -1.47
CA ILE A 184 -3.99 -0.49 -1.94
C ILE A 184 -3.30 0.33 -3.03
N GLN A 185 -3.88 0.39 -4.22
CA GLN A 185 -3.47 1.29 -5.27
C GLN A 185 -4.36 2.54 -5.23
N THR A 186 -3.74 3.72 -5.33
CA THR A 186 -4.43 5.02 -5.36
C THR A 186 -3.81 5.95 -6.40
N ASP A 187 -4.59 6.88 -6.92
CA ASP A 187 -4.13 7.99 -7.75
C ASP A 187 -3.82 9.25 -6.93
N ALA A 188 -4.02 9.22 -5.60
CA ALA A 188 -3.49 10.25 -4.72
C ALA A 188 -1.98 10.41 -4.92
N ALA A 189 -1.52 11.64 -5.17
CA ALA A 189 -0.13 11.89 -5.49
C ALA A 189 0.80 11.55 -4.32
N LEU A 190 1.62 10.53 -4.48
CA LEU A 190 2.66 10.17 -3.52
C LEU A 190 4.01 10.65 -4.05
N HIS A 191 4.62 11.60 -3.33
CA HIS A 191 5.95 12.12 -3.63
C HIS A 191 7.02 11.45 -2.76
N PRO A 192 8.29 11.48 -3.16
CA PRO A 192 9.40 11.08 -2.30
C PRO A 192 9.33 11.76 -0.93
N GLY A 193 9.44 10.96 0.14
CA GLY A 193 9.25 11.41 1.51
C GLY A 193 7.86 11.18 2.09
N ASN A 194 6.83 10.92 1.28
CA ASN A 194 5.53 10.50 1.78
C ASN A 194 5.51 9.00 2.20
N SER A 195 6.51 8.21 1.80
CA SER A 195 6.65 6.81 2.22
C SER A 195 6.70 6.71 3.74
N GLY A 196 5.90 5.80 4.30
CA GLY A 196 5.70 5.64 5.74
C GLY A 196 4.62 6.53 6.34
N GLY A 197 4.08 7.50 5.59
CA GLY A 197 2.93 8.31 5.98
C GLY A 197 1.61 7.57 5.88
N ALA A 198 0.52 8.26 6.20
CA ALA A 198 -0.82 7.71 6.25
C ALA A 198 -1.53 7.76 4.89
N LEU A 199 -2.25 6.71 4.53
CA LEU A 199 -3.39 6.75 3.63
C LEU A 199 -4.65 6.62 4.49
N ALA A 200 -5.56 7.59 4.41
CA ALA A 200 -6.75 7.63 5.26
C ALA A 200 -8.05 7.62 4.45
N ASP A 201 -9.11 7.17 5.09
CA ASP A 201 -10.46 7.29 4.57
C ASP A 201 -11.07 8.67 4.89
N ASN A 202 -12.30 8.90 4.44
CA ASN A 202 -13.05 10.13 4.69
C ASN A 202 -13.43 10.38 6.17
N THR A 203 -13.17 9.43 7.06
CA THR A 203 -13.38 9.54 8.51
C THR A 203 -12.09 9.80 9.28
N ALA A 204 -10.98 10.08 8.57
CA ALA A 204 -9.62 10.20 9.09
C ALA A 204 -9.10 8.93 9.79
N ALA A 205 -9.63 7.76 9.46
CA ALA A 205 -9.01 6.50 9.87
C ALA A 205 -7.90 6.12 8.90
N VAL A 206 -6.75 5.75 9.42
CA VAL A 206 -5.60 5.27 8.63
C VAL A 206 -5.89 3.87 8.14
N ILE A 207 -6.14 3.72 6.85
CA ILE A 207 -6.45 2.47 6.16
C ILE A 207 -5.23 1.88 5.45
N GLY A 208 -4.13 2.63 5.38
CA GLY A 208 -2.89 2.16 4.77
C GLY A 208 -1.67 2.99 5.18
N ILE A 209 -0.51 2.39 5.04
CA ILE A 209 0.80 3.05 5.18
C ILE A 209 1.37 3.27 3.78
N ASN A 210 1.57 4.53 3.40
CA ASN A 210 2.10 4.90 2.10
C ASN A 210 3.46 4.23 1.87
N THR A 211 3.62 3.53 0.75
CA THR A 211 4.87 2.87 0.38
C THR A 211 5.38 3.42 -0.95
N ALA A 212 6.31 2.72 -1.61
CA ALA A 212 7.00 3.23 -2.78
C ALA A 212 6.07 3.79 -3.88
N VAL A 213 6.52 4.85 -4.51
CA VAL A 213 6.11 5.20 -5.88
C VAL A 213 6.84 4.25 -6.82
N VAL A 214 6.13 3.61 -7.74
CA VAL A 214 6.74 2.84 -8.82
C VAL A 214 7.69 3.76 -9.58
N GLY A 215 8.94 3.31 -9.80
CA GLY A 215 10.07 4.13 -10.24
C GLY A 215 9.83 4.97 -11.49
N PRO A 216 10.74 5.90 -11.82
CA PRO A 216 10.63 6.80 -12.95
C PRO A 216 10.47 6.02 -14.25
N GLY A 217 9.36 6.23 -14.95
CA GLY A 217 9.01 5.58 -16.22
C GLY A 217 7.82 4.61 -16.16
N ILE A 218 7.32 4.22 -15.00
CA ILE A 218 6.11 3.41 -14.87
C ILE A 218 5.02 4.26 -14.19
N GLY A 219 4.24 4.97 -15.01
CA GLY A 219 2.97 5.59 -14.66
C GLY A 219 3.05 6.69 -13.58
N GLN A 220 2.99 7.96 -13.99
CA GLN A 220 2.58 9.05 -13.10
C GLN A 220 1.16 8.77 -12.60
N GLY A 221 0.92 8.92 -11.29
CA GLY A 221 -0.42 8.68 -10.71
C GLY A 221 -0.63 7.26 -10.16
N LEU A 222 0.44 6.48 -9.90
CA LEU A 222 0.35 5.17 -9.26
C LEU A 222 0.94 5.23 -7.85
N GLY A 223 0.12 5.59 -6.88
CA GLY A 223 0.43 5.49 -5.45
C GLY A 223 0.11 4.10 -4.91
N LEU A 224 0.91 3.61 -3.98
CA LEU A 224 0.72 2.32 -3.33
C LEU A 224 0.78 2.48 -1.81
N ALA A 225 -0.07 1.75 -1.09
CA ALA A 225 -0.05 1.70 0.37
C ALA A 225 -0.22 0.27 0.87
N VAL A 226 0.51 -0.07 1.93
CA VAL A 226 0.33 -1.32 2.66
C VAL A 226 -0.95 -1.21 3.48
N PRO A 227 -1.95 -2.10 3.31
CA PRO A 227 -3.24 -1.97 3.98
C PRO A 227 -3.10 -2.14 5.50
N VAL A 228 -3.91 -1.39 6.25
CA VAL A 228 -4.12 -1.61 7.68
C VAL A 228 -5.30 -2.57 7.82
N ASN A 229 -5.03 -3.79 8.30
CA ASN A 229 -6.03 -4.82 8.58
C ASN A 229 -5.53 -5.77 9.68
N ALA A 230 -6.29 -6.79 10.02
CA ALA A 230 -5.93 -7.72 11.10
C ALA A 230 -4.54 -8.33 10.96
N ILE A 231 -4.10 -8.66 9.72
CA ILE A 231 -2.78 -9.26 9.46
C ILE A 231 -1.67 -8.24 9.73
N THR A 232 -1.76 -7.06 9.16
CA THR A 232 -0.73 -6.02 9.30
C THR A 232 -0.70 -5.45 10.73
N LEU A 233 -1.84 -5.39 11.42
CA LEU A 233 -1.89 -5.06 12.85
C LEU A 233 -1.16 -6.11 13.70
N GLY A 234 -1.28 -7.41 13.37
CA GLY A 234 -0.50 -8.47 14.01
C GLY A 234 1.02 -8.33 13.78
N ILE A 235 1.41 -7.94 12.55
CA ILE A 235 2.81 -7.62 12.22
C ILE A 235 3.30 -6.43 13.05
N ILE A 236 2.55 -5.32 13.07
CA ILE A 236 2.88 -4.12 13.85
C ILE A 236 3.04 -4.47 15.33
N GLY A 237 2.11 -5.24 15.90
CA GLY A 237 2.20 -5.69 17.30
C GLY A 237 3.47 -6.51 17.60
N SER A 238 3.86 -7.41 16.69
CA SER A 238 5.12 -8.18 16.83
C SER A 238 6.35 -7.27 16.78
N LEU A 239 6.36 -6.29 15.85
CA LEU A 239 7.46 -5.32 15.71
C LEU A 239 7.55 -4.37 16.91
N MET A 240 6.43 -3.96 17.50
CA MET A 240 6.40 -3.18 18.77
C MET A 240 7.02 -3.95 19.92
N ALA A 241 6.78 -5.25 19.98
CA ALA A 241 7.38 -6.13 20.99
C ALA A 241 8.86 -6.49 20.71
N GLY A 242 9.47 -5.95 19.65
CA GLY A 242 10.82 -6.29 19.23
C GLY A 242 10.98 -7.73 18.72
N GLN A 243 9.86 -8.36 18.34
CA GLN A 243 9.85 -9.73 17.85
C GLN A 243 9.99 -9.79 16.34
N ARG A 244 10.60 -10.87 15.86
CA ARG A 244 10.65 -11.17 14.43
C ARG A 244 9.28 -11.66 13.96
N VAL A 245 8.86 -11.17 12.81
CA VAL A 245 7.64 -11.65 12.14
C VAL A 245 7.94 -13.01 11.51
N ARG A 246 7.31 -14.06 12.03
CA ARG A 246 7.45 -15.42 11.53
C ARG A 246 6.36 -15.73 10.52
N ARG A 247 6.71 -16.45 9.46
CA ARG A 247 5.76 -16.88 8.42
C ARG A 247 5.99 -18.32 8.04
N ALA A 248 4.91 -19.04 7.81
CA ALA A 248 4.98 -20.37 7.21
C ALA A 248 5.26 -20.23 5.70
N TRP A 249 6.00 -21.17 5.15
CA TRP A 249 6.46 -21.17 3.78
C TRP A 249 6.32 -22.54 3.13
N LEU A 250 5.82 -22.57 1.89
CA LEU A 250 5.71 -23.77 1.08
C LEU A 250 6.80 -23.88 0.01
N GLY A 251 7.31 -22.75 -0.47
CA GLY A 251 8.30 -22.70 -1.56
C GLY A 251 7.70 -22.82 -2.95
N ILE A 252 6.55 -22.21 -3.18
CA ILE A 252 5.92 -22.11 -4.50
C ILE A 252 5.84 -20.66 -4.94
N GLY A 253 5.98 -20.43 -6.24
CA GLY A 253 5.59 -19.20 -6.92
C GLY A 253 4.42 -19.47 -7.84
N GLY A 254 3.52 -18.51 -7.98
CA GLY A 254 2.33 -18.74 -8.80
C GLY A 254 1.47 -17.50 -8.99
N GLY A 255 0.38 -17.66 -9.72
CA GLY A 255 -0.59 -16.62 -10.02
C GLY A 255 -2.00 -17.15 -10.17
N SER A 256 -2.96 -16.25 -10.21
CA SER A 256 -4.36 -16.63 -10.42
C SER A 256 -4.57 -17.13 -11.84
N ARG A 257 -5.28 -18.25 -11.97
CA ARG A 257 -5.70 -18.83 -13.27
C ARG A 257 -7.16 -19.22 -13.23
N PRO A 258 -7.98 -18.79 -14.21
CA PRO A 258 -9.34 -19.29 -14.35
C PRO A 258 -9.38 -20.82 -14.51
N LEU A 259 -10.35 -21.47 -13.85
CA LEU A 259 -10.54 -22.90 -14.04
C LEU A 259 -11.17 -23.21 -15.41
N PRO A 260 -10.76 -24.35 -16.04
CA PRO A 260 -11.51 -24.87 -17.19
C PRO A 260 -12.99 -25.08 -16.82
N PRO A 261 -13.94 -24.88 -17.78
CA PRO A 261 -15.39 -24.93 -17.48
C PRO A 261 -15.86 -26.23 -16.79
N ARG A 262 -15.25 -27.36 -17.12
CA ARG A 262 -15.57 -28.65 -16.48
C ARG A 262 -15.11 -28.67 -15.01
N ALA A 263 -13.90 -28.17 -14.72
CA ALA A 263 -13.38 -28.10 -13.35
C ALA A 263 -14.16 -27.08 -12.53
N ALA A 264 -14.48 -25.91 -13.09
CA ALA A 264 -15.28 -24.89 -12.43
C ALA A 264 -16.66 -25.44 -12.03
N LYS A 265 -17.31 -26.18 -12.92
CA LYS A 265 -18.62 -26.84 -12.63
C LYS A 265 -18.50 -27.92 -11.55
N ALA A 266 -17.41 -28.69 -11.55
CA ALA A 266 -17.22 -29.79 -10.59
C ALA A 266 -16.87 -29.28 -9.18
N THR A 267 -16.13 -28.19 -9.08
CA THR A 267 -15.61 -27.65 -7.81
C THR A 267 -16.42 -26.47 -7.27
N GLY A 268 -17.24 -25.81 -8.10
CA GLY A 268 -17.93 -24.56 -7.76
C GLY A 268 -16.99 -23.34 -7.71
N LEU A 269 -15.72 -23.49 -8.09
CA LEU A 269 -14.71 -22.42 -8.04
C LEU A 269 -14.50 -21.81 -9.43
N ALA A 270 -14.32 -20.50 -9.50
CA ALA A 270 -14.07 -19.79 -10.78
C ALA A 270 -12.59 -19.81 -11.19
N ALA A 271 -11.67 -19.81 -10.21
CA ALA A 271 -10.23 -19.75 -10.42
C ALA A 271 -9.48 -20.58 -9.37
N GLY A 272 -8.20 -20.84 -9.60
CA GLY A 272 -7.26 -21.44 -8.68
C GLY A 272 -5.89 -20.79 -8.77
N LEU A 273 -4.99 -21.14 -7.87
CA LEU A 273 -3.59 -20.69 -7.88
C LEU A 273 -2.74 -21.62 -8.75
N GLU A 274 -2.34 -21.16 -9.94
CA GLU A 274 -1.39 -21.86 -10.78
C GLU A 274 0.01 -21.80 -10.20
N VAL A 275 0.63 -22.94 -10.00
CA VAL A 275 2.04 -23.05 -9.60
C VAL A 275 2.93 -22.82 -10.81
N THR A 276 3.67 -21.71 -10.85
CA THR A 276 4.61 -21.41 -11.93
C THR A 276 6.03 -21.87 -11.61
N SER A 277 6.38 -21.98 -10.34
CA SER A 277 7.69 -22.43 -9.88
C SER A 277 7.61 -23.12 -8.53
N VAL A 278 8.54 -24.04 -8.28
CA VAL A 278 8.73 -24.73 -7.00
C VAL A 278 10.20 -24.68 -6.63
N VAL A 279 10.48 -24.19 -5.42
CA VAL A 279 11.87 -24.10 -4.92
C VAL A 279 12.36 -25.51 -4.58
N ALA A 280 13.54 -25.88 -5.06
CA ALA A 280 14.14 -27.18 -4.78
C ALA A 280 14.34 -27.39 -3.27
N GLY A 281 14.00 -28.59 -2.77
CA GLY A 281 14.09 -28.93 -1.35
C GLY A 281 13.04 -28.25 -0.45
N SER A 282 12.12 -27.47 -1.01
CA SER A 282 11.02 -26.83 -0.26
C SER A 282 10.00 -27.86 0.26
N PRO A 283 9.13 -27.46 1.20
CA PRO A 283 7.99 -28.29 1.61
C PRO A 283 7.12 -28.75 0.44
N ALA A 284 6.80 -27.86 -0.50
CA ALA A 284 6.04 -28.19 -1.68
C ALA A 284 6.74 -29.20 -2.59
N ALA A 285 8.07 -29.05 -2.80
CA ALA A 285 8.86 -29.99 -3.59
C ALA A 285 8.84 -31.39 -2.95
N ARG A 286 9.02 -31.49 -1.62
CA ARG A 286 8.96 -32.76 -0.88
C ARG A 286 7.60 -33.45 -0.96
N ALA A 287 6.52 -32.66 -0.97
CA ALA A 287 5.14 -33.16 -1.15
C ALA A 287 4.80 -33.51 -2.60
N GLY A 288 5.74 -33.25 -3.53
CA GLY A 288 5.55 -33.54 -4.94
C GLY A 288 4.62 -32.60 -5.68
N ILE A 289 4.48 -31.35 -5.19
CA ILE A 289 3.87 -30.25 -5.96
C ILE A 289 4.83 -29.87 -7.08
N ARG A 290 4.29 -29.52 -8.26
CA ARG A 290 5.06 -29.28 -9.50
C ARG A 290 4.56 -28.00 -10.17
N PRO A 291 5.38 -27.38 -11.03
CA PRO A 291 4.88 -26.38 -11.97
C PRO A 291 3.69 -26.92 -12.78
N GLU A 292 2.77 -26.05 -13.16
CA GLU A 292 1.50 -26.32 -13.83
C GLU A 292 0.42 -26.97 -12.96
N ASP A 293 0.68 -27.31 -11.69
CA ASP A 293 -0.38 -27.66 -10.75
C ASP A 293 -1.30 -26.45 -10.53
N LEU A 294 -2.59 -26.71 -10.46
CA LEU A 294 -3.58 -25.68 -10.15
C LEU A 294 -4.16 -25.98 -8.76
N ILE A 295 -3.67 -25.25 -7.74
CA ILE A 295 -4.16 -25.38 -6.37
C ILE A 295 -5.56 -24.79 -6.28
N LEU A 296 -6.49 -25.53 -5.71
CA LEU A 296 -7.89 -25.17 -5.53
C LEU A 296 -8.20 -24.73 -4.11
N THR A 297 -7.73 -25.53 -3.12
CA THR A 297 -7.99 -25.27 -1.70
C THR A 297 -6.78 -25.63 -0.83
N ILE A 298 -6.71 -24.99 0.33
CA ILE A 298 -5.84 -25.38 1.45
C ILE A 298 -6.72 -25.52 2.68
N ASP A 299 -6.71 -26.69 3.33
CA ASP A 299 -7.62 -27.04 4.42
C ASP A 299 -9.06 -26.66 4.13
N ASP A 300 -9.53 -27.00 2.92
CA ASP A 300 -10.86 -26.73 2.36
C ASP A 300 -11.16 -25.24 2.11
N VAL A 301 -10.23 -24.31 2.40
CA VAL A 301 -10.37 -22.89 2.08
C VAL A 301 -9.97 -22.66 0.62
N PRO A 302 -10.85 -22.08 -0.23
CA PRO A 302 -10.52 -21.76 -1.63
C PRO A 302 -9.34 -20.82 -1.77
N ILE A 303 -8.46 -21.10 -2.74
CA ILE A 303 -7.28 -20.30 -3.06
C ILE A 303 -7.26 -20.00 -4.56
N ALA A 304 -7.40 -18.73 -4.90
CA ALA A 304 -7.33 -18.26 -6.28
C ALA A 304 -6.11 -17.35 -6.56
N ALA A 305 -5.44 -16.87 -5.52
CA ALA A 305 -4.31 -15.95 -5.64
C ALA A 305 -3.25 -16.22 -4.58
N ILE A 306 -2.00 -15.79 -4.86
CA ILE A 306 -0.87 -15.98 -3.94
C ILE A 306 -1.08 -15.25 -2.61
N GLY A 307 -1.71 -14.08 -2.61
CA GLY A 307 -2.02 -13.35 -1.38
C GLY A 307 -3.01 -14.07 -0.45
N GLU A 308 -3.92 -14.90 -0.99
CA GLU A 308 -4.81 -15.74 -0.19
C GLU A 308 -4.03 -16.89 0.45
N LEU A 309 -3.11 -17.50 -0.30
CA LEU A 309 -2.17 -18.49 0.24
C LEU A 309 -1.37 -17.92 1.41
N GLN A 310 -0.81 -16.72 1.24
CA GLN A 310 0.03 -16.10 2.27
C GLN A 310 -0.76 -15.76 3.53
N ARG A 311 -2.03 -15.36 3.41
CA ARG A 311 -2.91 -15.14 4.57
C ARG A 311 -3.12 -16.40 5.40
N LEU A 312 -3.19 -17.56 4.76
CA LEU A 312 -3.33 -18.85 5.44
C LEU A 312 -2.03 -19.36 6.04
N LEU A 313 -0.87 -18.93 5.51
CA LEU A 313 0.45 -19.38 5.95
C LEU A 313 1.00 -18.48 7.07
N SER A 314 0.22 -18.25 8.12
CA SER A 314 0.60 -17.56 9.34
C SER A 314 1.62 -18.38 10.18
N ALA A 315 2.18 -17.77 11.21
CA ALA A 315 3.24 -18.37 12.02
C ALA A 315 2.82 -19.68 12.72
N ASP A 316 1.56 -19.81 13.08
CA ASP A 316 0.98 -20.99 13.71
C ASP A 316 0.92 -22.22 12.79
N ARG A 317 1.05 -22.00 11.46
CA ARG A 317 1.11 -23.08 10.47
C ARG A 317 2.51 -23.66 10.27
N ILE A 318 3.54 -23.08 10.88
CA ILE A 318 4.91 -23.59 10.80
C ILE A 318 4.97 -24.97 11.45
N GLY A 319 5.38 -26.00 10.70
CA GLY A 319 5.47 -27.37 11.18
C GLY A 319 4.13 -28.10 11.31
N GLN A 320 3.00 -27.46 10.99
CA GLN A 320 1.69 -28.10 11.01
C GLN A 320 1.33 -28.59 9.60
N PRO A 321 0.90 -29.84 9.42
CA PRO A 321 0.49 -30.32 8.12
C PRO A 321 -0.74 -29.56 7.62
N VAL A 322 -0.73 -29.18 6.34
CA VAL A 322 -1.85 -28.59 5.62
C VAL A 322 -2.25 -29.48 4.44
N ARG A 323 -3.52 -29.64 4.21
CA ARG A 323 -4.08 -30.42 3.10
C ARG A 323 -4.29 -29.49 1.90
N ILE A 324 -3.66 -29.81 0.79
CA ILE A 324 -3.75 -29.06 -0.46
C ILE A 324 -4.51 -29.90 -1.49
N SER A 325 -5.67 -29.41 -1.96
CA SER A 325 -6.36 -29.95 -3.12
C SER A 325 -5.90 -29.21 -4.37
N LEU A 326 -5.50 -29.95 -5.40
CA LEU A 326 -5.01 -29.40 -6.65
C LEU A 326 -5.48 -30.21 -7.86
N VAL A 327 -5.45 -29.62 -9.05
CA VAL A 327 -5.65 -30.30 -10.33
C VAL A 327 -4.34 -30.37 -11.08
N ARG A 328 -3.99 -31.58 -11.54
CA ARG A 328 -2.83 -31.86 -12.41
C ARG A 328 -3.29 -32.68 -13.60
N ALA A 329 -3.04 -32.21 -14.82
CA ALA A 329 -3.43 -32.90 -16.07
C ALA A 329 -4.92 -33.33 -16.07
N GLY A 330 -5.80 -32.51 -15.50
CA GLY A 330 -7.25 -32.76 -15.42
C GLY A 330 -7.69 -33.72 -14.31
N GLN A 331 -6.78 -34.23 -13.50
CA GLN A 331 -7.08 -35.07 -12.33
C GLN A 331 -6.98 -34.27 -11.04
N GLN A 332 -7.96 -34.42 -10.17
CA GLN A 332 -7.91 -33.85 -8.83
C GLN A 332 -7.04 -34.73 -7.93
N LEU A 333 -6.13 -34.12 -7.20
CA LEU A 333 -5.19 -34.76 -6.29
C LEU A 333 -5.23 -34.04 -4.95
N GLU A 334 -4.97 -34.80 -3.88
CA GLU A 334 -4.71 -34.25 -2.55
C GLU A 334 -3.24 -34.45 -2.18
N LYS A 335 -2.67 -33.43 -1.54
CA LYS A 335 -1.30 -33.44 -1.02
C LYS A 335 -1.29 -32.93 0.41
N GLU A 336 -0.60 -33.64 1.27
CA GLU A 336 -0.27 -33.15 2.59
C GLU A 336 1.10 -32.48 2.53
N VAL A 337 1.20 -31.24 3.02
CA VAL A 337 2.42 -30.45 3.02
C VAL A 337 2.64 -29.91 4.42
N VAL A 338 3.86 -30.08 4.95
CA VAL A 338 4.25 -29.48 6.23
C VAL A 338 5.06 -28.21 5.95
N PRO A 339 4.47 -27.01 6.13
CA PRO A 339 5.18 -25.76 5.91
C PRO A 339 6.39 -25.61 6.82
N SER A 340 7.48 -25.06 6.31
CA SER A 340 8.62 -24.63 7.13
C SER A 340 8.54 -23.15 7.46
N GLU A 341 9.36 -22.67 8.37
CA GLU A 341 9.52 -21.23 8.55
C GLU A 341 10.20 -20.61 7.34
N LEU A 342 9.71 -19.46 6.89
CA LEU A 342 10.36 -18.67 5.85
C LEU A 342 11.67 -18.09 6.40
N ASP A 343 12.80 -18.41 5.77
CA ASP A 343 14.09 -17.77 6.06
C ASP A 343 14.21 -16.50 5.20
N ASP A 344 14.19 -15.34 5.83
CA ASP A 344 14.29 -14.01 5.20
C ASP A 344 15.66 -13.34 5.44
N ARG A 345 16.72 -14.14 5.77
CA ARG A 345 18.09 -13.68 6.00
C ARG A 345 18.83 -13.34 4.71
#